data_ac49a499a3f44dce8afc7fef8a5441d7
#
_entry.id   ac49a499a3f44dce8afc7fef8a5441d7
#
_cell.length_a   1.000
_cell.length_b   1.000
_cell.length_c   1.000
_cell.angle_alpha   90.00
_cell.angle_beta   90.00
_cell.angle_gamma   90.00
#
_symmetry.space_group_name_H-M   'P 1'
#
loop_
_entity.id
_entity.type
_entity.pdbx_description
1 polymer ?
#
loop_
_entity_poly.entity_id
_entity_poly.type
_entity_poly.pdbx_seq_one_letter_code
_entity_poly.pdbx_strand_id
1 'polypeptide(L)'
;MSATAREIDTPYGLARAHSQLVERPRAGMVLGHGAGGGVTARDLLAATETSHEHGVSVVLVEQPYRVAGRKSPPPAAQLDTAWRAVVESLRGDELSGLRLLVGGRSSGARVACRTVEAVGAAALLCLAFPLVPPARRSGPPPVSRLPELDAVSVPTLVVQGENDRFGIPPAGPRRRVAVVPGDHSLRSGLAGLRTALGEWLGEVV
;
A
#
# COMPACT_ATOMS: atom_id res chain seq x y z
N MET A 1 -5.10 3.47 21.73
CA MET A 1 -5.68 3.18 20.40
C MET A 1 -6.24 1.77 20.42
N SER A 2 -7.52 1.56 20.10
CA SER A 2 -8.12 0.24 20.00
C SER A 2 -7.91 -0.29 18.58
N ALA A 3 -7.25 -1.43 18.45
CA ALA A 3 -7.15 -2.14 17.17
C ALA A 3 -8.35 -3.08 17.07
N THR A 4 -9.20 -2.87 16.09
CA THR A 4 -10.35 -3.74 15.80
C THR A 4 -10.15 -4.42 14.47
N ALA A 5 -10.52 -5.69 14.39
CA ALA A 5 -10.48 -6.44 13.14
C ALA A 5 -11.89 -6.87 12.75
N ARG A 6 -12.29 -6.64 11.52
CA ARG A 6 -13.55 -7.14 10.96
C ARG A 6 -13.36 -7.80 9.61
N GLU A 7 -14.24 -8.71 9.27
CA GLU A 7 -14.30 -9.34 7.98
C GLU A 7 -15.20 -8.53 7.04
N ILE A 8 -14.80 -8.45 5.77
CA ILE A 8 -15.52 -7.73 4.72
C ILE A 8 -15.72 -8.70 3.57
N ASP A 9 -16.98 -8.86 3.15
CA ASP A 9 -17.33 -9.66 1.98
C ASP A 9 -16.78 -9.02 0.70
N THR A 10 -16.17 -9.83 -0.14
CA THR A 10 -15.74 -9.44 -1.48
C THR A 10 -16.17 -10.48 -2.51
N PRO A 11 -16.17 -10.16 -3.81
CA PRO A 11 -16.49 -11.15 -4.86
C PRO A 11 -15.54 -12.36 -4.89
N TYR A 12 -14.42 -12.33 -4.15
CA TYR A 12 -13.41 -13.40 -4.11
C TYR A 12 -13.19 -13.99 -2.72
N GLY A 13 -14.16 -13.81 -1.82
CA GLY A 13 -14.16 -14.30 -0.44
C GLY A 13 -13.91 -13.20 0.58
N LEU A 14 -13.83 -13.58 1.85
CA LEU A 14 -13.65 -12.67 2.96
C LEU A 14 -12.26 -12.02 2.95
N ALA A 15 -12.21 -10.70 2.97
CA ALA A 15 -11.04 -9.92 3.36
C ALA A 15 -11.12 -9.59 4.85
N ARG A 16 -10.00 -9.23 5.46
CA ARG A 16 -9.97 -8.76 6.86
C ARG A 16 -9.36 -7.38 6.94
N ALA A 17 -10.09 -6.45 7.56
CA ALA A 17 -9.64 -5.09 7.83
C ALA A 17 -9.23 -4.96 9.29
N HIS A 18 -8.03 -4.45 9.54
CA HIS A 18 -7.47 -4.17 10.86
C HIS A 18 -7.43 -2.67 11.04
N SER A 19 -8.45 -2.11 11.67
CA SER A 19 -8.61 -0.67 11.86
C SER A 19 -7.82 -0.19 13.08
N GLN A 20 -7.02 0.85 12.87
CA GLN A 20 -6.25 1.55 13.89
C GLN A 20 -6.57 3.05 13.75
N LEU A 21 -7.58 3.49 14.46
CA LEU A 21 -8.15 4.81 14.32
C LEU A 21 -7.58 5.78 15.35
N VAL A 22 -7.33 7.02 14.92
CA VAL A 22 -6.95 8.13 15.79
C VAL A 22 -8.19 8.96 16.16
N GLU A 23 -8.12 9.66 17.27
CA GLU A 23 -9.15 10.63 17.62
C GLU A 23 -9.11 11.84 16.67
N ARG A 24 -10.26 12.27 16.19
CA ARG A 24 -10.41 13.41 15.26
C ARG A 24 -9.47 13.34 14.04
N PRO A 25 -9.60 12.29 13.21
CA PRO A 25 -8.71 12.08 12.08
C PRO A 25 -8.85 13.18 11.02
N ARG A 26 -7.73 13.59 10.43
CA ARG A 26 -7.66 14.51 9.28
C ARG A 26 -7.83 13.78 7.95
N ALA A 27 -7.43 12.50 7.92
CA ALA A 27 -7.53 11.63 6.75
C ALA A 27 -7.60 10.15 7.18
N GLY A 28 -7.98 9.27 6.25
CA GLY A 28 -7.92 7.83 6.39
C GLY A 28 -6.98 7.22 5.35
N MET A 29 -6.16 6.25 5.76
CA MET A 29 -5.25 5.53 4.88
C MET A 29 -5.54 4.04 4.91
N VAL A 30 -5.69 3.43 3.72
CA VAL A 30 -5.86 1.98 3.57
C VAL A 30 -4.59 1.37 2.99
N LEU A 31 -3.98 0.42 3.69
CA LEU A 31 -2.72 -0.19 3.30
C LEU A 31 -2.85 -1.71 3.07
N GLY A 32 -2.40 -2.16 1.89
CA GLY A 32 -2.34 -3.58 1.51
C GLY A 32 -0.98 -4.22 1.77
N HIS A 33 -0.98 -5.51 2.11
CA HIS A 33 0.24 -6.29 2.36
C HIS A 33 0.92 -6.81 1.08
N GLY A 34 2.17 -7.24 1.20
CA GLY A 34 2.92 -7.93 0.14
C GLY A 34 2.44 -9.38 -0.09
N ALA A 35 2.76 -9.95 -1.25
CA ALA A 35 2.27 -11.27 -1.70
C ALA A 35 2.50 -12.41 -0.70
N GLY A 36 3.69 -12.49 -0.11
CA GLY A 36 4.06 -13.54 0.86
C GLY A 36 4.03 -13.08 2.31
N GLY A 37 3.64 -11.81 2.57
CA GLY A 37 3.62 -11.20 3.89
C GLY A 37 2.22 -11.11 4.49
N GLY A 38 2.12 -10.44 5.62
CA GLY A 38 0.87 -10.08 6.30
C GLY A 38 0.90 -8.61 6.71
N VAL A 39 -0.12 -8.19 7.41
CA VAL A 39 -0.29 -6.80 7.89
C VAL A 39 0.68 -6.41 9.01
N THR A 40 1.39 -7.39 9.60
CA THR A 40 2.40 -7.16 10.65
C THR A 40 3.81 -6.90 10.10
N ALA A 41 3.97 -6.66 8.80
CA ALA A 41 5.26 -6.31 8.22
C ALA A 41 5.77 -5.00 8.84
N ARG A 42 7.07 -4.95 9.18
CA ARG A 42 7.67 -3.82 9.93
C ARG A 42 7.53 -2.47 9.24
N ASP A 43 7.61 -2.47 7.92
CA ASP A 43 7.43 -1.28 7.09
C ASP A 43 5.97 -0.77 7.13
N LEU A 44 4.98 -1.67 7.10
CA LEU A 44 3.57 -1.31 7.28
C LEU A 44 3.29 -0.76 8.69
N LEU A 45 3.87 -1.39 9.72
CA LEU A 45 3.72 -0.90 11.10
C LEU A 45 4.38 0.47 11.27
N ALA A 46 5.59 0.67 10.73
CA ALA A 46 6.25 1.97 10.77
C ALA A 46 5.45 3.05 10.02
N ALA A 47 4.87 2.71 8.87
CA ALA A 47 4.00 3.63 8.13
C ALA A 47 2.72 3.95 8.92
N THR A 48 2.14 2.97 9.62
CA THR A 48 0.96 3.17 10.47
C THR A 48 1.26 4.13 11.62
N GLU A 49 2.35 3.89 12.36
CA GLU A 49 2.76 4.74 13.49
C GLU A 49 3.02 6.18 13.02
N THR A 50 3.77 6.37 11.94
CA THR A 50 4.02 7.71 11.38
C THR A 50 2.72 8.39 10.90
N SER A 51 1.80 7.64 10.30
CA SER A 51 0.50 8.17 9.89
C SER A 51 -0.32 8.67 11.09
N HIS A 52 -0.31 7.95 12.21
CA HIS A 52 -0.98 8.36 13.45
C HIS A 52 -0.40 9.67 14.01
N GLU A 53 0.91 9.85 13.98
CA GLU A 53 1.59 11.09 14.40
C GLU A 53 1.12 12.32 13.59
N HIS A 54 0.63 12.07 12.34
CA HIS A 54 0.09 13.10 11.45
C HIS A 54 -1.45 13.18 11.44
N GLY A 55 -2.12 12.52 12.39
CA GLY A 55 -3.58 12.54 12.51
C GLY A 55 -4.30 11.73 11.42
N VAL A 56 -3.66 10.70 10.87
CA VAL A 56 -4.24 9.82 9.85
C VAL A 56 -4.62 8.49 10.46
N SER A 57 -5.92 8.14 10.41
CA SER A 57 -6.40 6.80 10.75
C SER A 57 -5.94 5.78 9.71
N VAL A 58 -5.50 4.59 10.14
CA VAL A 58 -4.98 3.57 9.23
C VAL A 58 -5.80 2.29 9.33
N VAL A 59 -6.10 1.70 8.17
CA VAL A 59 -6.69 0.36 8.06
C VAL A 59 -5.74 -0.53 7.25
N LEU A 60 -5.24 -1.58 7.89
CA LEU A 60 -4.41 -2.59 7.25
C LEU A 60 -5.30 -3.72 6.73
N VAL A 61 -5.17 -4.08 5.46
CA VAL A 61 -6.07 -5.03 4.78
C VAL A 61 -5.36 -6.32 4.45
N GLU A 62 -5.93 -7.44 4.92
CA GLU A 62 -5.59 -8.78 4.44
C GLU A 62 -6.52 -9.17 3.29
N GLN A 63 -5.93 -9.42 2.14
CA GLN A 63 -6.64 -9.87 0.93
C GLN A 63 -7.27 -11.27 1.14
N PRO A 64 -8.40 -11.58 0.46
CA PRO A 64 -9.13 -12.84 0.64
C PRO A 64 -8.28 -14.11 0.57
N TYR A 65 -7.30 -14.16 -0.35
CA TYR A 65 -6.44 -15.33 -0.46
C TYR A 65 -5.60 -15.57 0.81
N ARG A 66 -5.23 -14.51 1.53
CA ARG A 66 -4.49 -14.60 2.80
C ARG A 66 -5.38 -15.04 3.95
N VAL A 67 -6.58 -14.47 4.03
CA VAL A 67 -7.60 -14.90 5.01
C VAL A 67 -7.94 -16.38 4.84
N ALA A 68 -8.02 -16.85 3.58
CA ALA A 68 -8.18 -18.28 3.24
C ALA A 68 -6.93 -19.13 3.42
N GLY A 69 -5.85 -18.62 4.02
CA GLY A 69 -4.61 -19.36 4.29
C GLY A 69 -3.72 -19.64 3.07
N ARG A 70 -4.03 -19.10 1.90
CA ARG A 70 -3.24 -19.32 0.68
C ARG A 70 -1.94 -18.50 0.70
N LYS A 71 -0.84 -19.10 0.23
CA LYS A 71 0.48 -18.46 0.19
C LYS A 71 0.70 -17.63 -1.08
N SER A 72 0.07 -18.00 -2.19
CA SER A 72 0.25 -17.37 -3.50
C SER A 72 -0.95 -16.48 -3.85
N PRO A 73 -0.71 -15.25 -4.33
CA PRO A 73 -1.79 -14.36 -4.75
C PRO A 73 -2.46 -14.88 -6.03
N PRO A 74 -3.77 -14.63 -6.18
CA PRO A 74 -4.49 -14.86 -7.42
C PRO A 74 -4.09 -13.84 -8.51
N PRO A 75 -4.64 -13.93 -9.73
CA PRO A 75 -4.45 -12.93 -10.77
C PRO A 75 -4.76 -11.50 -10.31
N ALA A 76 -4.05 -10.53 -10.88
CA ALA A 76 -4.14 -9.12 -10.49
C ALA A 76 -5.58 -8.58 -10.47
N ALA A 77 -6.39 -8.89 -11.49
CA ALA A 77 -7.77 -8.44 -11.57
C ALA A 77 -8.63 -8.87 -10.36
N GLN A 78 -8.39 -10.06 -9.81
CA GLN A 78 -9.11 -10.52 -8.63
C GLN A 78 -8.69 -9.75 -7.38
N LEU A 79 -7.38 -9.48 -7.23
CA LEU A 79 -6.87 -8.65 -6.13
C LEU A 79 -7.45 -7.23 -6.20
N ASP A 80 -7.47 -6.64 -7.38
CA ASP A 80 -7.96 -5.28 -7.60
C ASP A 80 -9.47 -5.17 -7.32
N THR A 81 -10.26 -6.17 -7.75
CA THR A 81 -11.69 -6.19 -7.48
C THR A 81 -11.98 -6.37 -5.98
N ALA A 82 -11.31 -7.30 -5.31
CA ALA A 82 -11.46 -7.48 -3.87
C ALA A 82 -11.05 -6.22 -3.08
N TRP A 83 -9.94 -5.60 -3.46
CA TRP A 83 -9.47 -4.36 -2.86
C TRP A 83 -10.48 -3.22 -2.99
N ARG A 84 -11.07 -3.03 -4.17
CA ARG A 84 -12.08 -1.99 -4.40
C ARG A 84 -13.30 -2.21 -3.51
N ALA A 85 -13.80 -3.44 -3.38
CA ALA A 85 -14.92 -3.77 -2.50
C ALA A 85 -14.59 -3.45 -1.03
N VAL A 86 -13.36 -3.76 -0.57
CA VAL A 86 -12.91 -3.43 0.78
C VAL A 86 -12.86 -1.92 1.00
N VAL A 87 -12.24 -1.17 0.09
CA VAL A 87 -12.13 0.29 0.22
C VAL A 87 -13.52 0.96 0.20
N GLU A 88 -14.43 0.49 -0.64
CA GLU A 88 -15.81 0.97 -0.68
C GLU A 88 -16.54 0.76 0.66
N SER A 89 -16.43 -0.44 1.24
CA SER A 89 -16.98 -0.74 2.56
C SER A 89 -16.41 0.18 3.64
N LEU A 90 -15.08 0.38 3.66
CA LEU A 90 -14.42 1.25 4.64
C LEU A 90 -14.83 2.73 4.50
N ARG A 91 -15.03 3.20 3.28
CA ARG A 91 -15.54 4.56 3.02
C ARG A 91 -16.97 4.78 3.46
N GLY A 92 -17.77 3.74 3.46
CA GLY A 92 -19.16 3.79 3.98
C GLY A 92 -19.24 3.74 5.50
N ASP A 93 -18.15 3.41 6.18
CA ASP A 93 -18.13 3.17 7.63
C ASP A 93 -16.93 3.91 8.30
N GLU A 94 -15.87 3.20 8.70
CA GLU A 94 -14.78 3.71 9.55
C GLU A 94 -14.05 4.94 8.97
N LEU A 95 -14.03 5.08 7.66
CA LEU A 95 -13.37 6.19 6.96
C LEU A 95 -14.38 7.15 6.29
N SER A 96 -15.63 7.13 6.73
CA SER A 96 -16.69 7.97 6.16
C SER A 96 -16.36 9.46 6.30
N GLY A 97 -16.50 10.21 5.20
CA GLY A 97 -16.24 11.64 5.14
C GLY A 97 -14.76 12.06 5.20
N LEU A 98 -13.83 11.11 5.36
CA LEU A 98 -12.41 11.41 5.42
C LEU A 98 -11.78 11.52 4.03
N ARG A 99 -10.76 12.37 3.91
CA ARG A 99 -9.83 12.35 2.77
C ARG A 99 -9.16 10.98 2.71
N LEU A 100 -9.35 10.26 1.61
CA LEU A 100 -8.83 8.90 1.45
C LEU A 100 -7.42 8.91 0.87
N LEU A 101 -6.50 8.21 1.54
CA LEU A 101 -5.20 7.81 1.02
C LEU A 101 -5.19 6.29 0.87
N VAL A 102 -4.50 5.78 -0.15
CA VAL A 102 -4.32 4.33 -0.31
C VAL A 102 -2.85 4.00 -0.49
N GLY A 103 -2.50 2.76 -0.23
CA GLY A 103 -1.13 2.34 -0.42
C GLY A 103 -0.91 0.87 -0.08
N GLY A 104 0.34 0.53 0.09
CA GLY A 104 0.69 -0.81 0.52
C GLY A 104 2.14 -1.17 0.23
N ARG A 105 2.48 -2.41 0.55
CA ARG A 105 3.81 -2.96 0.38
C ARG A 105 3.86 -3.94 -0.80
N SER A 106 4.84 -3.78 -1.69
CA SER A 106 5.13 -4.72 -2.79
C SER A 106 3.88 -5.03 -3.64
N SER A 107 3.30 -6.22 -3.56
CA SER A 107 2.04 -6.56 -4.25
C SER A 107 0.90 -5.63 -3.87
N GLY A 108 0.78 -5.26 -2.60
CA GLY A 108 -0.23 -4.31 -2.11
C GLY A 108 -0.04 -2.91 -2.71
N ALA A 109 1.20 -2.44 -2.86
CA ALA A 109 1.49 -1.19 -3.54
C ALA A 109 1.01 -1.20 -5.00
N ARG A 110 1.19 -2.31 -5.72
CA ARG A 110 0.68 -2.45 -7.09
C ARG A 110 -0.84 -2.45 -7.17
N VAL A 111 -1.51 -3.14 -6.24
CA VAL A 111 -2.98 -3.13 -6.17
C VAL A 111 -3.48 -1.71 -5.95
N ALA A 112 -2.94 -1.00 -4.95
CA ALA A 112 -3.29 0.38 -4.68
C ALA A 112 -3.03 1.29 -5.90
N CYS A 113 -1.88 1.11 -6.58
CA CYS A 113 -1.49 1.87 -7.76
C CYS A 113 -2.51 1.71 -8.91
N ARG A 114 -2.89 0.47 -9.25
CA ARG A 114 -3.84 0.20 -10.35
C ARG A 114 -5.28 0.61 -10.05
N THR A 115 -5.62 0.79 -8.79
CA THR A 115 -7.00 1.06 -8.36
C THR A 115 -7.21 2.45 -7.79
N VAL A 116 -6.17 3.26 -7.65
CA VAL A 116 -6.19 4.58 -6.98
C VAL A 116 -7.29 5.49 -7.50
N GLU A 117 -7.45 5.59 -8.81
CA GLU A 117 -8.49 6.39 -9.46
C GLU A 117 -9.90 5.81 -9.19
N ALA A 118 -10.04 4.49 -9.34
CA ALA A 118 -11.33 3.82 -9.19
C ALA A 118 -11.88 3.90 -7.76
N VAL A 119 -11.02 4.01 -6.75
CA VAL A 119 -11.44 4.18 -5.36
C VAL A 119 -11.53 5.65 -4.93
N GLY A 120 -11.21 6.59 -5.81
CA GLY A 120 -11.23 8.03 -5.55
C GLY A 120 -10.27 8.44 -4.44
N ALA A 121 -9.08 7.84 -4.37
CA ALA A 121 -8.08 8.22 -3.41
C ALA A 121 -7.38 9.52 -3.82
N ALA A 122 -7.05 10.35 -2.82
CA ALA A 122 -6.40 11.65 -3.01
C ALA A 122 -4.87 11.57 -3.05
N ALA A 123 -4.28 10.47 -2.59
CA ALA A 123 -2.84 10.26 -2.60
C ALA A 123 -2.48 8.77 -2.49
N LEU A 124 -1.27 8.38 -2.93
CA LEU A 124 -0.80 7.00 -3.01
C LEU A 124 0.55 6.82 -2.29
N LEU A 125 0.64 5.83 -1.40
CA LEU A 125 1.89 5.38 -0.77
C LEU A 125 2.31 4.02 -1.31
N CYS A 126 3.51 3.92 -1.89
CA CYS A 126 4.12 2.67 -2.33
C CYS A 126 5.36 2.34 -1.49
N LEU A 127 5.30 1.26 -0.72
CA LEU A 127 6.43 0.72 0.02
C LEU A 127 7.04 -0.44 -0.78
N ALA A 128 8.31 -0.32 -1.17
CA ALA A 128 9.04 -1.30 -1.98
C ALA A 128 8.25 -1.71 -3.23
N PHE A 129 7.98 -0.76 -4.12
CA PHE A 129 7.27 -1.05 -5.38
C PHE A 129 8.11 -1.98 -6.27
N PRO A 130 7.61 -3.16 -6.66
CA PRO A 130 8.41 -4.13 -7.41
C PRO A 130 8.43 -3.77 -8.90
N LEU A 131 9.32 -2.84 -9.30
CA LEU A 131 9.37 -2.24 -10.64
C LEU A 131 9.56 -3.27 -11.74
N VAL A 132 10.54 -4.16 -11.60
CA VAL A 132 10.82 -5.20 -12.60
C VAL A 132 10.79 -6.57 -11.89
N PRO A 133 9.90 -7.48 -12.30
CA PRO A 133 9.90 -8.83 -11.73
C PRO A 133 11.19 -9.57 -12.04
N PRO A 134 11.62 -10.53 -11.20
CA PRO A 134 12.82 -11.30 -11.50
C PRO A 134 12.64 -12.09 -12.80
N ALA A 135 13.72 -12.21 -13.56
CA ALA A 135 13.75 -13.06 -14.76
C ALA A 135 13.45 -14.51 -14.38
N ARG A 136 12.64 -15.18 -15.19
CA ARG A 136 12.41 -16.62 -15.09
C ARG A 136 13.55 -17.36 -15.80
N ARG A 137 13.86 -18.59 -15.37
CA ARG A 137 14.88 -19.43 -16.03
C ARG A 137 14.58 -19.66 -17.52
N SER A 138 13.30 -19.72 -17.88
CA SER A 138 12.82 -19.85 -19.25
C SER A 138 11.58 -18.97 -19.42
N GLY A 139 11.52 -18.20 -20.50
CA GLY A 139 10.40 -17.30 -20.81
C GLY A 139 10.86 -15.95 -21.36
N PRO A 140 9.92 -15.07 -21.71
CA PRO A 140 10.24 -13.73 -22.20
C PRO A 140 10.92 -12.90 -21.10
N PRO A 141 11.68 -11.86 -21.49
CA PRO A 141 12.26 -10.90 -20.55
C PRO A 141 11.18 -10.31 -19.63
N PRO A 142 11.54 -10.00 -18.38
CA PRO A 142 10.59 -9.38 -17.45
C PRO A 142 10.19 -7.99 -17.95
N VAL A 143 8.89 -7.72 -17.95
CA VAL A 143 8.34 -6.42 -18.36
C VAL A 143 8.30 -5.48 -17.15
N SER A 144 8.75 -4.25 -17.35
CA SER A 144 8.67 -3.19 -16.33
C SER A 144 7.22 -2.87 -15.98
N ARG A 145 6.98 -2.60 -14.70
CA ARG A 145 5.69 -2.15 -14.17
C ARG A 145 5.62 -0.62 -14.03
N LEU A 146 6.59 0.08 -14.58
CA LEU A 146 6.60 1.55 -14.58
C LEU A 146 5.30 2.15 -15.13
N PRO A 147 4.66 1.59 -16.19
CA PRO A 147 3.37 2.10 -16.65
C PRO A 147 2.25 2.10 -15.59
N GLU A 148 2.29 1.20 -14.59
CA GLU A 148 1.33 1.24 -13.47
C GLU A 148 1.51 2.52 -12.65
N LEU A 149 2.75 2.95 -12.39
CA LEU A 149 3.06 4.19 -11.68
C LEU A 149 2.83 5.45 -12.54
N ASP A 150 3.10 5.36 -13.83
CA ASP A 150 2.95 6.50 -14.75
C ASP A 150 1.48 6.84 -15.02
N ALA A 151 0.58 5.88 -14.84
CA ALA A 151 -0.87 6.08 -14.95
C ALA A 151 -1.49 6.80 -13.73
N VAL A 152 -0.76 6.96 -12.63
CA VAL A 152 -1.28 7.58 -11.41
C VAL A 152 -1.30 9.10 -11.53
N SER A 153 -2.46 9.72 -11.32
CA SER A 153 -2.66 11.16 -11.42
C SER A 153 -2.57 11.91 -10.07
N VAL A 154 -2.53 11.20 -8.96
CA VAL A 154 -2.48 11.78 -7.61
C VAL A 154 -1.06 11.88 -7.05
N PRO A 155 -0.80 12.74 -6.05
CA PRO A 155 0.48 12.77 -5.34
C PRO A 155 0.87 11.39 -4.83
N THR A 156 2.08 10.96 -5.17
CA THR A 156 2.58 9.61 -4.87
C THR A 156 3.92 9.67 -4.16
N LEU A 157 4.05 8.96 -3.05
CA LEU A 157 5.33 8.66 -2.44
C LEU A 157 5.69 7.19 -2.68
N VAL A 158 6.88 6.95 -3.23
CA VAL A 158 7.50 5.62 -3.28
C VAL A 158 8.67 5.61 -2.31
N VAL A 159 8.66 4.70 -1.34
CA VAL A 159 9.83 4.44 -0.47
C VAL A 159 10.47 3.14 -0.93
N GLN A 160 11.73 3.20 -1.37
CA GLN A 160 12.41 2.08 -2.00
C GLN A 160 13.77 1.80 -1.34
N GLY A 161 14.09 0.53 -1.14
CA GLY A 161 15.42 0.14 -0.66
C GLY A 161 16.49 0.36 -1.74
N GLU A 162 17.64 0.89 -1.38
CA GLU A 162 18.75 1.15 -2.32
C GLU A 162 19.25 -0.12 -3.04
N ASN A 163 19.12 -1.28 -2.37
CA ASN A 163 19.52 -2.59 -2.89
C ASN A 163 18.29 -3.46 -3.25
N ASP A 164 17.14 -2.82 -3.56
CA ASP A 164 15.96 -3.58 -3.94
C ASP A 164 16.15 -4.27 -5.29
N ARG A 165 16.15 -5.61 -5.28
CA ARG A 165 16.34 -6.43 -6.48
C ARG A 165 15.30 -6.21 -7.58
N PHE A 166 14.19 -5.58 -7.28
CA PHE A 166 13.15 -5.24 -8.24
C PHE A 166 13.37 -3.87 -8.89
N GLY A 167 14.46 -3.18 -8.55
CA GLY A 167 14.83 -1.86 -9.08
C GLY A 167 14.18 -0.70 -8.36
N ILE A 168 14.67 0.50 -8.67
CA ILE A 168 14.21 1.78 -8.11
C ILE A 168 13.44 2.50 -9.20
N PRO A 169 12.15 2.84 -8.99
CA PRO A 169 11.40 3.63 -9.95
C PRO A 169 11.99 5.04 -10.09
N PRO A 170 11.95 5.65 -11.27
CA PRO A 170 12.33 7.05 -11.42
C PRO A 170 11.30 7.96 -10.72
N ALA A 171 11.74 9.12 -10.27
CA ALA A 171 10.84 10.20 -9.87
C ALA A 171 10.02 10.70 -11.08
N GLY A 172 8.92 11.40 -10.81
CA GLY A 172 8.05 11.96 -11.83
C GLY A 172 7.31 13.20 -11.31
N PRO A 173 6.51 13.86 -12.15
CA PRO A 173 5.87 15.14 -11.79
C PRO A 173 5.00 15.07 -10.52
N ARG A 174 4.39 13.92 -10.25
CA ARG A 174 3.56 13.67 -9.05
C ARG A 174 4.11 12.54 -8.18
N ARG A 175 5.29 12.02 -8.52
CA ARG A 175 5.92 10.87 -7.86
C ARG A 175 7.24 11.26 -7.23
N ARG A 176 7.25 11.35 -5.91
CA ARG A 176 8.48 11.43 -5.10
C ARG A 176 8.99 10.00 -4.87
N VAL A 177 10.30 9.80 -4.97
CA VAL A 177 10.96 8.55 -4.65
C VAL A 177 11.98 8.81 -3.54
N ALA A 178 11.76 8.21 -2.39
CA ALA A 178 12.67 8.21 -1.26
C ALA A 178 13.45 6.90 -1.26
N VAL A 179 14.76 6.97 -1.52
CA VAL A 179 15.64 5.81 -1.45
C VAL A 179 16.20 5.71 -0.04
N VAL A 180 16.02 4.54 0.58
CA VAL A 180 16.43 4.28 1.96
C VAL A 180 17.38 3.09 2.01
N PRO A 181 18.24 2.97 3.06
CA PRO A 181 19.11 1.81 3.22
C PRO A 181 18.35 0.49 3.22
N GLY A 182 18.93 -0.54 2.61
CA GLY A 182 18.42 -1.91 2.65
C GLY A 182 17.82 -2.40 1.32
N ASP A 183 17.15 -3.53 1.43
CA ASP A 183 16.61 -4.30 0.31
C ASP A 183 15.07 -4.13 0.18
N HIS A 184 14.44 -5.04 -0.57
CA HIS A 184 12.98 -5.10 -0.75
C HIS A 184 12.18 -5.23 0.56
N SER A 185 12.81 -5.59 1.67
CA SER A 185 12.13 -5.71 2.97
C SER A 185 12.01 -4.40 3.74
N LEU A 186 12.74 -3.36 3.35
CA LEU A 186 12.85 -2.04 4.00
C LEU A 186 13.23 -2.09 5.50
N ARG A 187 13.75 -3.23 6.00
CA ARG A 187 14.01 -3.42 7.44
C ARG A 187 15.07 -2.47 7.98
N SER A 188 16.09 -2.17 7.19
CA SER A 188 17.19 -1.27 7.57
C SER A 188 16.84 0.21 7.34
N GLY A 189 15.81 0.50 6.54
CA GLY A 189 15.41 1.83 6.11
C GLY A 189 14.27 2.47 6.89
N LEU A 190 13.84 1.91 8.03
CA LEU A 190 12.64 2.36 8.72
C LEU A 190 12.72 3.83 9.19
N ALA A 191 13.90 4.31 9.60
CA ALA A 191 14.08 5.72 9.96
C ALA A 191 13.83 6.64 8.77
N GLY A 192 14.46 6.34 7.62
CA GLY A 192 14.26 7.10 6.38
C GLY A 192 12.82 7.01 5.84
N LEU A 193 12.17 5.84 6.00
CA LEU A 193 10.75 5.69 5.68
C LEU A 193 9.90 6.65 6.51
N ARG A 194 10.09 6.70 7.84
CA ARG A 194 9.34 7.59 8.74
C ARG A 194 9.52 9.05 8.37
N THR A 195 10.77 9.47 8.12
CA THR A 195 11.07 10.85 7.71
C THR A 195 10.37 11.20 6.40
N ALA A 196 10.59 10.41 5.34
CA ALA A 196 10.00 10.68 4.02
C ALA A 196 8.46 10.65 4.03
N LEU A 197 7.88 9.72 4.78
CA LEU A 197 6.43 9.63 4.92
C LEU A 197 5.87 10.81 5.72
N GLY A 198 6.52 11.20 6.82
CA GLY A 198 6.07 12.34 7.63
C GLY A 198 6.07 13.65 6.85
N GLU A 199 7.16 13.95 6.13
CA GLU A 199 7.24 15.11 5.24
C GLU A 199 6.13 15.10 4.20
N TRP A 200 5.95 13.97 3.51
CA TRP A 200 4.92 13.84 2.46
C TRP A 200 3.50 13.94 3.02
N LEU A 201 3.21 13.36 4.19
CA LEU A 201 1.90 13.52 4.84
C LEU A 201 1.61 14.97 5.19
N GLY A 202 2.60 15.74 5.62
CA GLY A 202 2.47 17.18 5.87
C GLY A 202 2.03 18.00 4.65
N GLU A 203 2.26 17.47 3.43
CA GLU A 203 1.88 18.13 2.18
C GLU A 203 0.50 17.66 1.67
N VAL A 204 0.10 16.42 1.93
CA VAL A 204 -1.11 15.83 1.33
C VAL A 204 -2.29 15.68 2.29
N VAL A 205 -2.12 15.95 3.58
CA VAL A 205 -3.13 15.91 4.65
C VAL A 205 -3.28 17.29 5.28
#